data_9b532cea32f3bbf34300307168a596c0
#
_entry.id   9b532cea32f3bbf34300307168a596c0
#
_cell.length_a   1.000
_cell.length_b   1.000
_cell.length_c   1.000
_cell.angle_alpha   90.00
_cell.angle_beta   90.00
_cell.angle_gamma   90.00
#
_symmetry.space_group_name_H-M   'P 1'
#
loop_
_entity.id
_entity.type
_entity.pdbx_description
1 polymer ?
#
loop_
_entity_poly.entity_id
_entity_poly.type
_entity_poly.pdbx_seq_one_letter_code
_entity_poly.pdbx_strand_id
1 'polypeptide(L)'
;MASYDFIQTDSELASLVALLRRRERIAVDLEGENNLHSYGIRVCLIQLFDGHRGYIVDPLAIRTKDLLKELFEGSGWLKVMFDSTNDLLALRHELGIKPSSLYDLAIAAQLLHRPGGLHALRDGPHSARAKDRFQKSNWLRRPLPEAMLDYAISDVLDLLDLADALAADLAKEGLTAEFDRRNRERLDKVRVWDPLGNFTRIPGFQRMRRAGRERAKTLWYAREYYARLHDLAPENVASKPQLAKIVELGLRDGEAIARLLNESRQRNRVDPRDFGRLLADAERDAERNTETLARRGG
;
A
#
# COMPACT_ATOMS: atom_id res chain seq x y z
N MET A 1 12.60 -15.23 21.15
CA MET A 1 11.35 -14.68 20.61
C MET A 1 11.06 -13.36 21.29
N ALA A 2 10.79 -12.31 20.56
CA ALA A 2 10.38 -11.05 21.17
C ALA A 2 9.02 -11.23 21.84
N SER A 3 8.86 -10.75 23.06
CA SER A 3 7.57 -10.81 23.77
C SER A 3 6.69 -9.68 23.28
N TYR A 4 5.50 -10.00 22.78
CA TYR A 4 4.50 -9.02 22.36
C TYR A 4 3.11 -9.42 22.83
N ASP A 5 2.20 -8.44 22.92
CA ASP A 5 0.78 -8.65 23.15
C ASP A 5 0.03 -8.58 21.81
N PHE A 6 -0.84 -9.57 21.56
CA PHE A 6 -1.66 -9.61 20.35
C PHE A 6 -3.06 -9.06 20.66
N ILE A 7 -3.42 -7.94 20.06
CA ILE A 7 -4.61 -7.13 20.33
C ILE A 7 -5.66 -7.40 19.24
N GLN A 8 -6.78 -8.00 19.63
CA GLN A 8 -7.85 -8.40 18.71
C GLN A 8 -9.23 -7.90 19.10
N THR A 9 -9.35 -7.21 20.25
CA THR A 9 -10.62 -6.70 20.72
C THR A 9 -10.57 -5.19 20.99
N ASP A 10 -11.73 -4.54 20.92
CA ASP A 10 -11.85 -3.11 21.22
C ASP A 10 -11.41 -2.78 22.67
N SER A 11 -11.67 -3.67 23.63
CA SER A 11 -11.28 -3.49 25.03
C SER A 11 -9.75 -3.55 25.21
N GLU A 12 -9.08 -4.49 24.56
CA GLU A 12 -7.61 -4.58 24.57
C GLU A 12 -6.99 -3.34 23.91
N LEU A 13 -7.55 -2.89 22.78
CA LEU A 13 -7.06 -1.70 22.09
C LEU A 13 -7.27 -0.44 22.94
N ALA A 14 -8.42 -0.30 23.60
CA ALA A 14 -8.69 0.83 24.51
C ALA A 14 -7.66 0.85 25.67
N SER A 15 -7.36 -0.32 26.24
CA SER A 15 -6.34 -0.46 27.28
C SER A 15 -4.95 -0.08 26.78
N LEU A 16 -4.59 -0.51 25.58
CA LEU A 16 -3.33 -0.14 24.93
C LEU A 16 -3.23 1.37 24.70
N VAL A 17 -4.26 1.99 24.11
CA VAL A 17 -4.28 3.45 23.88
C VAL A 17 -4.13 4.21 25.21
N ALA A 18 -4.82 3.78 26.28
CA ALA A 18 -4.68 4.40 27.60
C ALA A 18 -3.25 4.29 28.17
N LEU A 19 -2.57 3.17 27.91
CA LEU A 19 -1.17 2.97 28.28
C LEU A 19 -0.25 3.89 27.48
N LEU A 20 -0.44 3.98 26.16
CA LEU A 20 0.39 4.76 25.26
C LEU A 20 0.29 6.27 25.51
N ARG A 21 -0.82 6.77 26.10
CA ARG A 21 -0.93 8.17 26.54
C ARG A 21 0.14 8.60 27.55
N ARG A 22 0.83 7.64 28.17
CA ARG A 22 1.93 7.89 29.11
C ARG A 22 3.31 7.83 28.43
N ARG A 23 3.35 7.64 27.11
CA ARG A 23 4.58 7.56 26.33
C ARG A 23 4.79 8.84 25.54
N GLU A 24 6.04 9.26 25.38
CA GLU A 24 6.41 10.41 24.55
C GLU A 24 6.51 10.02 23.08
N ARG A 25 6.86 8.76 22.80
CA ARG A 25 7.03 8.22 21.45
C ARG A 25 6.74 6.72 21.41
N ILE A 26 6.38 6.25 20.23
CA ILE A 26 6.20 4.84 19.91
C ILE A 26 6.78 4.54 18.52
N ALA A 27 7.37 3.37 18.36
CA ALA A 27 7.69 2.85 17.04
C ALA A 27 6.44 2.23 16.42
N VAL A 28 6.25 2.41 15.13
CA VAL A 28 5.07 1.93 14.39
C VAL A 28 5.49 1.40 13.03
N ASP A 29 4.93 0.27 12.63
CA ASP A 29 5.00 -0.27 11.28
C ASP A 29 3.65 -0.89 10.88
N LEU A 30 3.39 -1.06 9.59
CA LEU A 30 2.15 -1.62 9.08
C LEU A 30 2.44 -2.73 8.07
N GLU A 31 1.67 -3.82 8.18
CA GLU A 31 1.57 -4.77 7.08
C GLU A 31 0.22 -4.61 6.39
N GLY A 32 0.25 -4.61 5.07
CA GLY A 32 -0.93 -4.29 4.30
C GLY A 32 -1.12 -5.10 3.03
N GLU A 33 -2.31 -4.99 2.48
CA GLU A 33 -2.65 -5.42 1.13
C GLU A 33 -2.63 -4.21 0.20
N ASN A 34 -2.02 -4.36 -0.97
CA ASN A 34 -2.00 -3.32 -2.00
C ASN A 34 -2.11 -3.95 -3.39
N ASN A 35 -3.30 -4.42 -3.74
CA ASN A 35 -3.59 -5.09 -5.01
C ASN A 35 -2.69 -6.31 -5.30
N LEU A 36 -2.25 -7.03 -4.27
CA LEU A 36 -1.40 -8.20 -4.40
C LEU A 36 -2.19 -9.51 -4.37
N HIS A 37 -3.15 -9.62 -3.43
CA HIS A 37 -3.98 -10.81 -3.23
C HIS A 37 -5.48 -10.52 -3.38
N SER A 38 -5.91 -9.28 -3.08
CA SER A 38 -7.27 -8.77 -3.22
C SER A 38 -7.25 -7.38 -3.87
N TYR A 39 -8.41 -6.80 -4.09
CA TYR A 39 -8.52 -5.45 -4.64
C TYR A 39 -8.34 -4.38 -3.57
N GLY A 40 -7.58 -3.35 -3.91
CA GLY A 40 -7.48 -2.14 -3.10
C GLY A 40 -6.29 -2.14 -2.13
N ILE A 41 -6.34 -1.16 -1.24
CA ILE A 41 -5.37 -0.98 -0.16
C ILE A 41 -6.06 -1.29 1.16
N ARG A 42 -5.44 -2.14 2.00
CA ARG A 42 -5.95 -2.47 3.33
C ARG A 42 -4.82 -2.49 4.34
N VAL A 43 -5.09 -2.00 5.53
CA VAL A 43 -4.22 -2.15 6.70
C VAL A 43 -4.55 -3.51 7.34
N CYS A 44 -3.62 -4.45 7.27
CA CYS A 44 -3.85 -5.83 7.71
C CYS A 44 -3.29 -6.12 9.10
N LEU A 45 -2.24 -5.41 9.51
CA LEU A 45 -1.60 -5.55 10.82
C LEU A 45 -0.94 -4.23 11.19
N ILE A 46 -0.92 -3.91 12.49
CA ILE A 46 -0.24 -2.73 13.02
C ILE A 46 0.72 -3.22 14.10
N GLN A 47 2.00 -2.97 13.94
CA GLN A 47 3.04 -3.27 14.90
C GLN A 47 3.40 -2.01 15.67
N LEU A 48 3.55 -2.16 16.99
CA LEU A 48 3.92 -1.07 17.88
C LEU A 48 5.01 -1.53 18.85
N PHE A 49 5.89 -0.61 19.22
CA PHE A 49 6.84 -0.79 20.31
C PHE A 49 6.94 0.49 21.12
N ASP A 50 6.75 0.39 22.44
CA ASP A 50 6.70 1.52 23.35
C ASP A 50 8.01 1.81 24.09
N GLY A 51 9.10 1.15 23.65
CA GLY A 51 10.42 1.18 24.29
C GLY A 51 10.61 0.07 25.34
N HIS A 52 9.55 -0.65 25.70
CA HIS A 52 9.59 -1.73 26.69
C HIS A 52 8.93 -3.01 26.21
N ARG A 53 7.79 -2.88 25.50
CA ARG A 53 6.98 -4.01 25.05
C ARG A 53 6.51 -3.82 23.62
N GLY A 54 6.46 -4.92 22.89
CA GLY A 54 5.86 -5.00 21.55
C GLY A 54 4.36 -5.25 21.62
N TYR A 55 3.63 -4.71 20.66
CA TYR A 55 2.20 -4.95 20.47
C TYR A 55 1.91 -5.19 19.00
N ILE A 56 1.07 -6.16 18.72
CA ILE A 56 0.52 -6.41 17.38
C ILE A 56 -0.98 -6.20 17.45
N VAL A 57 -1.50 -5.22 16.73
CA VAL A 57 -2.93 -4.96 16.65
C VAL A 57 -3.46 -5.54 15.33
N ASP A 58 -4.53 -6.33 15.40
CA ASP A 58 -5.28 -6.82 14.25
C ASP A 58 -6.44 -5.87 13.91
N PRO A 59 -6.26 -4.91 12.97
CA PRO A 59 -7.31 -3.95 12.67
C PRO A 59 -8.53 -4.59 11.99
N LEU A 60 -8.39 -5.82 11.46
CA LEU A 60 -9.51 -6.55 10.86
C LEU A 60 -10.46 -7.14 11.92
N ALA A 61 -9.98 -7.33 13.15
CA ALA A 61 -10.77 -7.80 14.28
C ALA A 61 -11.39 -6.64 15.09
N ILE A 62 -10.83 -5.43 15.01
CA ILE A 62 -11.30 -4.24 15.73
C ILE A 62 -12.56 -3.68 15.06
N ARG A 63 -13.60 -3.44 15.86
CA ARG A 63 -14.89 -2.88 15.41
C ARG A 63 -14.95 -1.36 15.52
N THR A 64 -14.36 -0.80 16.58
CA THR A 64 -14.40 0.62 16.90
C THR A 64 -13.25 1.36 16.22
N LYS A 65 -13.49 1.86 15.00
CA LYS A 65 -12.49 2.60 14.22
C LYS A 65 -11.95 3.85 14.92
N ASP A 66 -12.70 4.46 15.80
CA ASP A 66 -12.27 5.65 16.55
C ASP A 66 -11.09 5.35 17.48
N LEU A 67 -10.98 4.12 18.02
CA LEU A 67 -9.81 3.70 18.80
C LEU A 67 -8.55 3.62 17.92
N LEU A 68 -8.67 3.12 16.67
CA LEU A 68 -7.58 3.13 15.71
C LEU A 68 -7.18 4.56 15.31
N LYS A 69 -8.17 5.46 15.16
CA LYS A 69 -7.88 6.87 14.92
C LYS A 69 -7.12 7.50 16.09
N GLU A 70 -7.55 7.27 17.32
CA GLU A 70 -6.87 7.79 18.50
C GLU A 70 -5.41 7.33 18.57
N LEU A 71 -5.12 6.08 18.19
CA LEU A 71 -3.79 5.54 18.15
C LEU A 71 -2.84 6.37 17.27
N PHE A 72 -3.32 6.89 16.14
CA PHE A 72 -2.50 7.65 15.19
C PHE A 72 -2.70 9.15 15.25
N GLU A 73 -3.92 9.64 15.48
CA GLU A 73 -4.27 11.06 15.50
C GLU A 73 -4.05 11.68 16.88
N GLY A 74 -3.95 10.86 17.94
CA GLY A 74 -3.61 11.33 19.28
C GLY A 74 -2.29 12.09 19.28
N SER A 75 -2.28 13.29 19.88
CA SER A 75 -1.11 14.18 19.93
C SER A 75 -0.13 13.84 21.07
N GLY A 76 -0.47 12.85 21.90
CA GLY A 76 0.27 12.55 23.13
C GLY A 76 1.63 11.91 22.90
N TRP A 77 1.89 11.34 21.74
CA TRP A 77 3.13 10.61 21.42
C TRP A 77 3.56 10.75 19.96
N LEU A 78 4.89 10.78 19.76
CA LEU A 78 5.50 10.81 18.44
C LEU A 78 5.48 9.41 17.82
N LYS A 79 5.05 9.28 16.56
CA LYS A 79 5.09 8.03 15.79
C LYS A 79 6.42 7.95 15.04
N VAL A 80 7.26 6.99 15.42
CA VAL A 80 8.54 6.70 14.77
C VAL A 80 8.32 5.58 13.76
N MET A 81 8.57 5.84 12.48
CA MET A 81 8.31 4.91 11.38
C MET A 81 9.52 4.88 10.44
N PHE A 82 9.60 3.85 9.59
CA PHE A 82 10.56 3.79 8.51
C PHE A 82 9.85 3.81 7.14
N ASP A 83 10.16 4.80 6.29
CA ASP A 83 9.56 5.01 4.95
C ASP A 83 8.03 4.93 4.92
N SER A 84 7.42 5.73 5.77
CA SER A 84 5.97 5.75 6.05
C SER A 84 5.08 6.10 4.86
N THR A 85 5.61 6.27 3.65
CA THR A 85 4.85 6.77 2.48
C THR A 85 3.63 5.91 2.14
N ASN A 86 3.81 4.59 2.13
CA ASN A 86 2.72 3.65 1.80
C ASN A 86 1.78 3.45 2.99
N ASP A 87 2.31 3.50 4.21
CA ASP A 87 1.54 3.34 5.44
C ASP A 87 0.59 4.52 5.64
N LEU A 88 1.07 5.74 5.44
CA LEU A 88 0.25 6.95 5.48
C LEU A 88 -0.86 6.92 4.42
N LEU A 89 -0.54 6.40 3.21
CA LEU A 89 -1.53 6.21 2.16
C LEU A 89 -2.61 5.20 2.58
N ALA A 90 -2.20 4.06 3.16
CA ALA A 90 -3.11 3.00 3.59
C ALA A 90 -4.00 3.48 4.76
N LEU A 91 -3.42 4.11 5.78
CA LEU A 91 -4.15 4.69 6.92
C LEU A 91 -5.20 5.69 6.44
N ARG A 92 -4.81 6.61 5.54
CA ARG A 92 -5.70 7.64 5.02
C ARG A 92 -6.81 7.07 4.15
N HIS A 93 -6.46 6.13 3.24
CA HIS A 93 -7.40 5.59 2.25
C HIS A 93 -8.44 4.68 2.91
N GLU A 94 -8.00 3.71 3.71
CA GLU A 94 -8.90 2.70 4.26
C GLU A 94 -9.58 3.14 5.55
N LEU A 95 -8.83 3.78 6.46
CA LEU A 95 -9.32 4.11 7.80
C LEU A 95 -9.68 5.58 7.97
N GLY A 96 -9.38 6.44 6.98
CA GLY A 96 -9.57 7.88 7.08
C GLY A 96 -8.67 8.55 8.12
N ILE A 97 -7.58 7.90 8.52
CA ILE A 97 -6.66 8.33 9.57
C ILE A 97 -5.60 9.27 9.00
N LYS A 98 -5.37 10.39 9.70
CA LYS A 98 -4.28 11.33 9.45
C LYS A 98 -3.41 11.44 10.70
N PRO A 99 -2.24 10.79 10.77
CA PRO A 99 -1.37 10.89 11.94
C PRO A 99 -1.02 12.33 12.29
N SER A 100 -1.00 12.63 13.59
CA SER A 100 -0.75 14.00 14.09
C SER A 100 0.74 14.37 14.14
N SER A 101 1.61 13.36 14.22
CA SER A 101 3.06 13.52 14.34
C SER A 101 3.78 12.34 13.68
N LEU A 102 5.00 12.59 13.20
CA LEU A 102 5.81 11.61 12.51
C LEU A 102 7.30 11.91 12.71
N TYR A 103 8.08 10.87 12.97
CA TYR A 103 9.53 10.82 12.80
C TYR A 103 9.83 9.69 11.81
N ASP A 104 10.11 10.03 10.56
CA ASP A 104 10.39 9.05 9.53
C ASP A 104 11.92 8.84 9.38
N LEU A 105 12.41 7.66 9.79
CA LEU A 105 13.82 7.32 9.76
C LEU A 105 14.41 7.33 8.33
N ALA A 106 13.61 7.05 7.31
CA ALA A 106 14.10 7.10 5.92
C ALA A 106 14.41 8.53 5.48
N ILE A 107 13.68 9.54 5.98
CA ILE A 107 13.99 10.96 5.75
C ILE A 107 15.32 11.32 6.44
N ALA A 108 15.50 10.90 7.69
CA ALA A 108 16.75 11.14 8.42
C ALA A 108 17.94 10.48 7.72
N ALA A 109 17.80 9.20 7.35
CA ALA A 109 18.83 8.44 6.63
C ALA A 109 19.21 9.11 5.30
N GLN A 110 18.21 9.58 4.53
CA GLN A 110 18.46 10.28 3.27
C GLN A 110 19.24 11.59 3.46
N LEU A 111 18.88 12.38 4.46
CA LEU A 111 19.57 13.65 4.77
C LEU A 111 21.03 13.42 5.18
N LEU A 112 21.28 12.35 5.92
CA LEU A 112 22.61 11.95 6.40
C LEU A 112 23.39 11.09 5.39
N HIS A 113 22.87 10.92 4.16
CA HIS A 113 23.47 10.07 3.12
C HIS A 113 23.76 8.64 3.59
N ARG A 114 22.90 8.10 4.48
CA ARG A 114 22.97 6.71 4.97
C ARG A 114 22.30 5.77 3.99
N PRO A 115 22.53 4.44 4.07
CA PRO A 115 21.85 3.45 3.23
C PRO A 115 20.33 3.55 3.32
N GLY A 116 19.63 3.37 2.18
CA GLY A 116 18.21 3.64 2.04
C GLY A 116 17.25 2.53 2.50
N GLY A 117 17.74 1.44 3.09
CA GLY A 117 16.91 0.34 3.59
C GLY A 117 17.02 0.17 5.10
N LEU A 118 15.92 -0.21 5.78
CA LEU A 118 15.92 -0.43 7.23
C LEU A 118 17.01 -1.42 7.67
N HIS A 119 17.14 -2.56 6.95
CA HIS A 119 18.19 -3.54 7.24
C HIS A 119 19.60 -3.00 7.03
N ALA A 120 19.78 -2.19 6.00
CA ALA A 120 21.06 -1.57 5.73
C ALA A 120 21.44 -0.53 6.81
N LEU A 121 20.45 0.11 7.42
CA LEU A 121 20.64 1.00 8.58
C LEU A 121 21.00 0.21 9.85
N ARG A 122 20.42 -0.98 10.04
CA ARG A 122 20.66 -1.86 11.20
C ARG A 122 22.03 -2.52 11.14
N ASP A 123 22.26 -3.24 10.05
CA ASP A 123 23.34 -4.25 9.95
C ASP A 123 24.38 -3.91 8.88
N GLY A 124 24.25 -2.74 8.24
CA GLY A 124 25.09 -2.35 7.11
C GLY A 124 24.61 -2.89 5.75
N PRO A 125 25.27 -2.46 4.64
CA PRO A 125 24.76 -2.63 3.27
C PRO A 125 24.67 -4.09 2.77
N HIS A 126 25.16 -5.06 3.51
CA HIS A 126 25.23 -6.47 3.10
C HIS A 126 24.13 -7.37 3.70
N SER A 127 23.28 -6.88 4.61
CA SER A 127 22.30 -7.70 5.34
C SER A 127 20.98 -7.96 4.59
N ALA A 128 20.78 -7.36 3.44
CA ALA A 128 19.46 -7.24 2.76
C ALA A 128 18.83 -8.55 2.25
N ARG A 129 19.50 -9.71 2.29
CA ARG A 129 19.03 -10.92 1.57
C ARG A 129 18.04 -11.83 2.30
N ALA A 130 17.85 -11.69 3.61
CA ALA A 130 17.09 -12.68 4.37
C ALA A 130 15.57 -12.39 4.50
N LYS A 131 15.11 -11.18 4.18
CA LYS A 131 13.78 -10.68 4.58
C LYS A 131 12.71 -10.53 3.50
N ASP A 132 12.99 -10.71 2.22
CA ASP A 132 11.98 -10.61 1.14
C ASP A 132 10.86 -11.67 1.24
N ARG A 133 10.97 -12.62 2.18
CA ARG A 133 10.07 -13.77 2.26
C ARG A 133 8.63 -13.40 2.61
N PHE A 134 8.42 -12.40 3.48
CA PHE A 134 7.09 -12.04 3.96
C PHE A 134 6.50 -10.77 3.36
N GLN A 135 7.28 -9.92 2.71
CA GLN A 135 6.80 -8.68 2.07
C GLN A 135 5.67 -8.89 1.06
N LYS A 136 5.64 -10.07 0.40
CA LYS A 136 4.58 -10.43 -0.57
C LYS A 136 3.62 -11.48 -0.02
N SER A 137 3.61 -11.68 1.29
CA SER A 137 2.71 -12.64 1.93
C SER A 137 1.27 -12.11 1.97
N ASN A 138 0.32 -13.02 2.06
CA ASN A 138 -1.08 -12.64 2.21
C ASN A 138 -1.38 -12.29 3.67
N TRP A 139 -1.28 -11.02 4.00
CA TRP A 139 -1.54 -10.47 5.33
C TRP A 139 -3.03 -10.41 5.70
N LEU A 140 -3.93 -10.64 4.74
CA LEU A 140 -5.39 -10.78 5.00
C LEU A 140 -5.75 -12.14 5.63
N ARG A 141 -4.87 -13.13 5.48
CA ARG A 141 -5.14 -14.48 6.00
C ARG A 141 -5.26 -14.48 7.53
N ARG A 142 -6.22 -15.27 8.04
CA ARG A 142 -6.36 -15.52 9.48
C ARG A 142 -6.54 -17.04 9.73
N PRO A 143 -5.95 -17.59 10.80
CA PRO A 143 -4.93 -16.96 11.65
C PRO A 143 -3.63 -16.75 10.89
N LEU A 144 -2.84 -15.72 11.31
CA LEU A 144 -1.49 -15.51 10.80
C LEU A 144 -0.54 -16.56 11.41
N PRO A 145 0.38 -17.14 10.63
CA PRO A 145 1.45 -17.98 11.15
C PRO A 145 2.36 -17.22 12.13
N GLU A 146 2.82 -17.88 13.20
CA GLU A 146 3.71 -17.29 14.20
C GLU A 146 4.96 -16.63 13.58
N ALA A 147 5.56 -17.29 12.58
CA ALA A 147 6.72 -16.75 11.87
C ALA A 147 6.44 -15.41 11.15
N MET A 148 5.19 -15.13 10.75
CA MET A 148 4.80 -13.84 10.19
C MET A 148 4.63 -12.79 11.29
N LEU A 149 4.10 -13.17 12.44
CA LEU A 149 3.98 -12.28 13.61
C LEU A 149 5.37 -11.92 14.18
N ASP A 150 6.28 -12.88 14.28
CA ASP A 150 7.67 -12.66 14.69
C ASP A 150 8.42 -11.74 13.71
N TYR A 151 8.18 -11.92 12.42
CA TYR A 151 8.70 -11.03 11.39
C TYR A 151 8.17 -9.61 11.61
N ALA A 152 6.85 -9.44 11.66
CA ALA A 152 6.20 -8.15 11.77
C ALA A 152 6.66 -7.38 13.02
N ILE A 153 6.67 -8.02 14.20
CA ILE A 153 7.10 -7.33 15.42
C ILE A 153 8.58 -6.95 15.37
N SER A 154 9.42 -7.73 14.70
CA SER A 154 10.85 -7.43 14.59
C SER A 154 11.12 -6.12 13.85
N ASP A 155 10.18 -5.64 13.03
CA ASP A 155 10.38 -4.43 12.23
C ASP A 155 10.26 -3.13 13.05
N VAL A 156 9.76 -3.19 14.29
CA VAL A 156 9.61 -2.01 15.17
C VAL A 156 10.53 -1.97 16.38
N LEU A 157 11.15 -3.09 16.79
CA LEU A 157 11.82 -3.20 18.09
C LEU A 157 13.00 -2.26 18.30
N ASP A 158 13.71 -1.89 17.25
CA ASP A 158 14.92 -1.05 17.28
C ASP A 158 14.72 0.35 16.65
N LEU A 159 13.52 0.66 16.17
CA LEU A 159 13.26 1.95 15.52
C LEU A 159 13.47 3.14 16.46
N LEU A 160 13.20 2.99 17.76
CA LEU A 160 13.39 4.07 18.73
C LEU A 160 14.89 4.36 18.96
N ASP A 161 15.72 3.32 19.05
CA ASP A 161 17.17 3.47 19.22
C ASP A 161 17.80 4.04 17.95
N LEU A 162 17.35 3.58 16.78
CA LEU A 162 17.76 4.15 15.48
C LEU A 162 17.38 5.63 15.36
N ALA A 163 16.18 6.00 15.84
CA ALA A 163 15.76 7.40 15.84
C ALA A 163 16.64 8.28 16.70
N ASP A 164 17.06 7.81 17.89
CA ASP A 164 17.98 8.54 18.76
C ASP A 164 19.36 8.75 18.11
N ALA A 165 19.90 7.69 17.51
CA ALA A 165 21.19 7.78 16.84
C ALA A 165 21.13 8.74 15.64
N LEU A 166 20.07 8.65 14.79
CA LEU A 166 19.92 9.54 13.65
C LEU A 166 19.62 10.98 14.07
N ALA A 167 18.87 11.20 15.17
CA ALA A 167 18.61 12.55 15.69
C ALA A 167 19.90 13.22 16.19
N ALA A 168 20.78 12.49 16.87
CA ALA A 168 22.08 12.99 17.29
C ALA A 168 22.96 13.39 16.09
N ASP A 169 22.99 12.56 15.04
CA ASP A 169 23.72 12.86 13.79
C ASP A 169 23.13 14.07 13.06
N LEU A 170 21.80 14.19 12.95
CA LEU A 170 21.12 15.33 12.34
C LEU A 170 21.45 16.64 13.10
N ALA A 171 21.47 16.59 14.42
CA ALA A 171 21.82 17.75 15.24
C ALA A 171 23.28 18.17 15.02
N LYS A 172 24.20 17.22 14.96
CA LYS A 172 25.63 17.44 14.70
C LYS A 172 25.88 18.08 13.34
N GLU A 173 25.14 17.66 12.32
CA GLU A 173 25.25 18.17 10.94
C GLU A 173 24.37 19.44 10.70
N GLY A 174 23.63 19.92 11.70
CA GLY A 174 22.77 21.09 11.59
C GLY A 174 21.52 20.87 10.70
N LEU A 175 21.09 19.61 10.51
CA LEU A 175 20.04 19.22 9.59
C LEU A 175 18.65 19.06 10.25
N THR A 176 18.52 19.29 11.55
CA THR A 176 17.28 19.08 12.32
C THR A 176 16.10 19.87 11.73
N ALA A 177 16.28 21.16 11.41
CA ALA A 177 15.21 22.00 10.85
C ALA A 177 14.72 21.50 9.48
N GLU A 178 15.63 21.02 8.64
CA GLU A 178 15.29 20.45 7.32
C GLU A 178 14.58 19.11 7.48
N PHE A 179 15.00 18.29 8.42
CA PHE A 179 14.34 17.04 8.77
C PHE A 179 12.90 17.30 9.23
N ASP A 180 12.66 18.23 10.15
CA ASP A 180 11.32 18.60 10.62
C ASP A 180 10.43 19.11 9.50
N ARG A 181 10.99 19.91 8.59
CA ARG A 181 10.28 20.41 7.41
C ARG A 181 9.82 19.25 6.53
N ARG A 182 10.71 18.30 6.22
CA ARG A 182 10.39 17.14 5.36
C ARG A 182 9.37 16.20 6.01
N ASN A 183 9.42 15.98 7.32
CA ASN A 183 8.41 15.19 8.04
C ASN A 183 7.03 15.84 7.95
N ARG A 184 6.91 17.15 8.20
CA ARG A 184 5.66 17.89 8.01
C ARG A 184 5.13 17.76 6.59
N GLU A 185 6.00 17.97 5.60
CA GLU A 185 5.61 17.80 4.19
C GLU A 185 5.13 16.39 3.87
N ARG A 186 5.71 15.35 4.45
CA ARG A 186 5.27 13.97 4.29
C ARG A 186 3.85 13.76 4.83
N LEU A 187 3.54 14.28 6.01
CA LEU A 187 2.20 14.24 6.60
C LEU A 187 1.17 15.04 5.78
N ASP A 188 1.56 16.20 5.27
CA ASP A 188 0.64 17.10 4.54
C ASP A 188 0.36 16.59 3.11
N LYS A 189 1.37 16.02 2.45
CA LYS A 189 1.32 15.61 1.04
C LYS A 189 1.05 14.10 0.86
N VAL A 190 0.27 13.49 1.74
CA VAL A 190 -0.14 12.08 1.58
C VAL A 190 -0.92 11.94 0.27
N ARG A 191 -0.46 11.04 -0.59
CA ARG A 191 -1.10 10.76 -1.89
C ARG A 191 -2.53 10.27 -1.70
N VAL A 192 -3.38 10.61 -2.66
CA VAL A 192 -4.69 9.97 -2.79
C VAL A 192 -4.52 8.69 -3.61
N TRP A 193 -5.10 7.61 -3.14
CA TRP A 193 -5.15 6.38 -3.93
C TRP A 193 -6.13 6.58 -5.10
N ASP A 194 -5.60 6.57 -6.31
CA ASP A 194 -6.38 6.69 -7.54
C ASP A 194 -6.03 5.52 -8.48
N PRO A 195 -6.74 4.40 -8.37
CA PRO A 195 -6.51 3.26 -9.25
C PRO A 195 -6.86 3.57 -10.70
N LEU A 196 -7.83 4.47 -10.94
CA LEU A 196 -8.28 4.80 -12.29
C LEU A 196 -7.30 5.70 -13.03
N GLY A 197 -6.60 6.60 -12.35
CA GLY A 197 -5.57 7.47 -12.95
C GLY A 197 -4.32 6.75 -13.43
N ASN A 198 -4.11 5.50 -13.02
CA ASN A 198 -2.90 4.75 -13.33
C ASN A 198 -2.87 4.07 -14.73
N PHE A 199 -3.85 4.30 -15.60
CA PHE A 199 -3.87 3.74 -16.97
C PHE A 199 -2.63 4.12 -17.80
N THR A 200 -1.99 5.23 -17.49
CA THR A 200 -0.74 5.67 -18.14
C THR A 200 0.45 4.73 -17.91
N ARG A 201 0.32 3.80 -16.92
CA ARG A 201 1.32 2.75 -16.63
C ARG A 201 1.23 1.55 -17.56
N ILE A 202 0.26 1.51 -18.49
CA ILE A 202 0.22 0.48 -19.54
C ILE A 202 1.46 0.64 -20.41
N PRO A 203 2.24 -0.43 -20.67
CA PRO A 203 3.44 -0.35 -21.50
C PRO A 203 3.16 0.26 -22.87
N GLY A 204 3.99 1.21 -23.29
CA GLY A 204 3.83 1.87 -24.56
C GLY A 204 2.73 2.93 -24.65
N PHE A 205 1.97 3.20 -23.59
CA PHE A 205 0.83 4.13 -23.59
C PHE A 205 1.16 5.49 -24.22
N GLN A 206 2.30 6.10 -23.89
CA GLN A 206 2.71 7.41 -24.41
C GLN A 206 2.98 7.40 -25.93
N ARG A 207 3.32 6.23 -26.48
CA ARG A 207 3.60 6.05 -27.92
C ARG A 207 2.35 5.67 -28.72
N MET A 208 1.24 5.34 -28.06
CA MET A 208 -0.01 5.01 -28.71
C MET A 208 -0.61 6.23 -29.40
N ARG A 209 -1.27 6.03 -30.55
CA ARG A 209 -2.12 7.04 -31.18
C ARG A 209 -3.32 7.36 -30.29
N ARG A 210 -4.00 8.46 -30.50
CA ARG A 210 -5.12 8.92 -29.68
C ARG A 210 -6.17 7.81 -29.47
N ALA A 211 -6.63 7.16 -30.54
CA ALA A 211 -7.62 6.06 -30.45
C ALA A 211 -7.10 4.89 -29.59
N GLY A 212 -5.81 4.52 -29.71
CA GLY A 212 -5.21 3.48 -28.87
C GLY A 212 -5.15 3.86 -27.40
N ARG A 213 -4.86 5.13 -27.08
CA ARG A 213 -4.85 5.62 -25.68
C ARG A 213 -6.25 5.60 -25.06
N GLU A 214 -7.28 6.04 -25.78
CA GLU A 214 -8.66 5.98 -25.31
C GLU A 214 -9.08 4.53 -25.05
N ARG A 215 -8.74 3.63 -25.97
CA ARG A 215 -9.00 2.21 -25.81
C ARG A 215 -8.28 1.62 -24.60
N ALA A 216 -6.99 1.89 -24.44
CA ALA A 216 -6.20 1.46 -23.28
C ALA A 216 -6.81 1.91 -21.96
N LYS A 217 -7.33 3.14 -21.91
CA LYS A 217 -8.05 3.71 -20.76
C LYS A 217 -9.35 2.94 -20.47
N THR A 218 -10.16 2.64 -21.51
CA THR A 218 -11.39 1.85 -21.36
C THR A 218 -11.10 0.45 -20.83
N LEU A 219 -10.09 -0.22 -21.38
CA LEU A 219 -9.66 -1.56 -20.91
C LEU A 219 -9.17 -1.53 -19.46
N TRP A 220 -8.43 -0.47 -19.09
CA TRP A 220 -8.00 -0.27 -17.71
C TRP A 220 -9.19 -0.14 -16.75
N TYR A 221 -10.18 0.69 -17.08
CA TYR A 221 -11.35 0.90 -16.24
C TYR A 221 -12.19 -0.38 -16.10
N ALA A 222 -12.37 -1.12 -17.17
CA ALA A 222 -13.06 -2.41 -17.13
C ALA A 222 -12.32 -3.42 -16.24
N ARG A 223 -10.98 -3.46 -16.31
CA ARG A 223 -10.15 -4.30 -15.42
C ARG A 223 -10.32 -3.92 -13.96
N GLU A 224 -10.20 -2.63 -13.63
CA GLU A 224 -10.35 -2.15 -12.25
C GLU A 224 -11.76 -2.42 -11.72
N TYR A 225 -12.79 -2.21 -12.55
CA TYR A 225 -14.18 -2.52 -12.20
C TYR A 225 -14.36 -4.01 -11.89
N TYR A 226 -13.88 -4.89 -12.77
CA TYR A 226 -13.97 -6.34 -12.59
C TYR A 226 -13.19 -6.82 -11.37
N ALA A 227 -11.98 -6.33 -11.20
CA ALA A 227 -11.13 -6.66 -10.06
C ALA A 227 -11.80 -6.28 -8.73
N ARG A 228 -12.42 -5.09 -8.66
CA ARG A 228 -13.17 -4.63 -7.49
C ARG A 228 -14.42 -5.46 -7.23
N LEU A 229 -15.18 -5.79 -8.28
CA LEU A 229 -16.42 -6.57 -8.16
C LEU A 229 -16.17 -7.97 -7.58
N HIS A 230 -15.03 -8.58 -7.92
CA HIS A 230 -14.67 -9.94 -7.51
C HIS A 230 -13.62 -10.00 -6.40
N ASP A 231 -13.26 -8.87 -5.82
CA ASP A 231 -12.18 -8.72 -4.80
C ASP A 231 -10.87 -9.41 -5.22
N LEU A 232 -10.41 -9.11 -6.45
CA LEU A 232 -9.20 -9.70 -7.03
C LEU A 232 -8.11 -8.65 -7.25
N ALA A 233 -6.85 -9.04 -7.09
CA ALA A 233 -5.76 -8.19 -7.54
C ALA A 233 -5.90 -7.90 -9.05
N PRO A 234 -5.83 -6.64 -9.51
CA PRO A 234 -6.01 -6.30 -10.92
C PRO A 234 -5.06 -7.04 -11.88
N GLU A 235 -3.82 -7.30 -11.45
CA GLU A 235 -2.85 -8.08 -12.24
C GLU A 235 -3.28 -9.56 -12.43
N ASN A 236 -4.12 -10.10 -11.54
CA ASN A 236 -4.70 -11.44 -11.67
C ASN A 236 -5.89 -11.47 -12.65
N VAL A 237 -6.47 -10.32 -12.97
CA VAL A 237 -7.53 -10.18 -13.99
C VAL A 237 -6.90 -10.05 -15.37
N ALA A 238 -6.07 -9.03 -15.55
CA ALA A 238 -5.28 -8.82 -16.76
C ALA A 238 -4.04 -7.99 -16.43
N SER A 239 -2.86 -8.49 -16.74
CA SER A 239 -1.63 -7.75 -16.51
C SER A 239 -1.51 -6.53 -17.43
N LYS A 240 -0.72 -5.54 -17.01
CA LYS A 240 -0.45 -4.35 -17.84
C LYS A 240 0.08 -4.70 -19.24
N PRO A 241 1.03 -5.65 -19.39
CA PRO A 241 1.46 -6.10 -20.71
C PRO A 241 0.36 -6.73 -21.55
N GLN A 242 -0.57 -7.50 -20.93
CA GLN A 242 -1.72 -8.08 -21.65
C GLN A 242 -2.66 -6.98 -22.16
N LEU A 243 -2.96 -5.95 -21.35
CA LEU A 243 -3.76 -4.80 -21.80
C LEU A 243 -3.09 -4.08 -22.99
N ALA A 244 -1.77 -3.87 -22.92
CA ALA A 244 -1.02 -3.29 -24.05
C ALA A 244 -1.16 -4.12 -25.32
N LYS A 245 -1.02 -5.45 -25.21
CA LYS A 245 -1.10 -6.38 -26.35
C LYS A 245 -2.50 -6.47 -26.96
N ILE A 246 -3.56 -6.39 -26.13
CA ILE A 246 -4.97 -6.28 -26.60
C ILE A 246 -5.12 -5.05 -27.51
N VAL A 247 -4.58 -3.90 -27.09
CA VAL A 247 -4.62 -2.65 -27.88
C VAL A 247 -3.81 -2.77 -29.15
N GLU A 248 -2.59 -3.27 -29.07
CA GLU A 248 -1.65 -3.42 -30.20
C GLU A 248 -2.22 -4.31 -31.29
N LEU A 249 -2.75 -5.49 -30.91
CA LEU A 249 -3.33 -6.46 -31.85
C LEU A 249 -4.74 -6.09 -32.32
N GLY A 250 -5.35 -5.03 -31.78
CA GLY A 250 -6.68 -4.62 -32.17
C GLY A 250 -7.78 -5.63 -31.78
N LEU A 251 -7.54 -6.51 -30.80
CA LEU A 251 -8.48 -7.57 -30.40
C LEU A 251 -9.78 -6.98 -29.85
N ARG A 252 -10.93 -7.26 -30.47
CA ARG A 252 -12.26 -6.79 -30.04
C ARG A 252 -13.21 -7.94 -29.69
N ASP A 253 -12.92 -9.14 -30.14
CA ASP A 253 -13.68 -10.34 -29.83
C ASP A 253 -13.31 -10.88 -28.46
N GLY A 254 -14.34 -11.16 -27.63
CA GLY A 254 -14.15 -11.64 -26.25
C GLY A 254 -13.42 -12.98 -26.17
N GLU A 255 -13.62 -13.89 -27.14
CA GLU A 255 -12.92 -15.17 -27.17
C GLU A 255 -11.44 -15.01 -27.55
N ALA A 256 -11.12 -14.09 -28.46
CA ALA A 256 -9.73 -13.76 -28.81
C ALA A 256 -8.99 -13.13 -27.62
N ILE A 257 -9.66 -12.24 -26.89
CA ILE A 257 -9.13 -11.64 -25.66
C ILE A 257 -8.93 -12.73 -24.59
N ALA A 258 -9.92 -13.62 -24.40
CA ALA A 258 -9.79 -14.72 -23.44
C ALA A 258 -8.63 -15.65 -23.76
N ARG A 259 -8.37 -15.99 -25.02
CA ARG A 259 -7.20 -16.77 -25.43
C ARG A 259 -5.90 -16.08 -25.04
N LEU A 260 -5.77 -14.78 -25.33
CA LEU A 260 -4.57 -14.02 -24.93
C LEU A 260 -4.35 -14.01 -23.42
N LEU A 261 -5.41 -13.87 -22.61
CA LEU A 261 -5.32 -13.88 -21.16
C LEU A 261 -4.91 -15.25 -20.61
N ASN A 262 -5.34 -16.35 -21.25
CA ASN A 262 -4.97 -17.72 -20.87
C ASN A 262 -3.52 -18.10 -21.22
N GLU A 263 -2.89 -17.46 -22.20
CA GLU A 263 -1.50 -17.71 -22.59
C GLU A 263 -0.48 -17.35 -21.50
N SER A 264 -0.88 -16.51 -20.54
CA SER A 264 0.01 -16.14 -19.43
C SER A 264 0.05 -17.25 -18.39
N ARG A 265 1.26 -17.62 -17.94
CA ARG A 265 1.48 -18.56 -16.82
C ARG A 265 0.96 -18.03 -15.45
N GLN A 266 0.49 -16.81 -15.40
CA GLN A 266 -0.20 -16.29 -14.21
C GLN A 266 -1.54 -17.01 -14.11
N ARG A 267 -1.76 -17.66 -12.97
CA ARG A 267 -3.05 -18.29 -12.65
C ARG A 267 -4.08 -17.16 -12.47
N ASN A 268 -4.73 -16.79 -13.57
CA ASN A 268 -5.90 -15.91 -13.50
C ASN A 268 -6.95 -16.64 -12.66
N ARG A 269 -7.35 -16.05 -11.54
CA ARG A 269 -8.45 -16.57 -10.70
C ARG A 269 -9.83 -16.24 -11.29
N VAL A 270 -9.86 -15.77 -12.51
CA VAL A 270 -11.03 -15.30 -13.26
C VAL A 270 -11.26 -16.24 -14.42
N ASP A 271 -12.51 -16.51 -14.77
CA ASP A 271 -12.80 -17.07 -16.10
C ASP A 271 -12.41 -16.02 -17.16
N PRO A 272 -11.38 -16.25 -17.97
CA PRO A 272 -10.94 -15.28 -18.97
C PRO A 272 -12.00 -14.95 -20.00
N ARG A 273 -13.00 -15.84 -20.19
CA ARG A 273 -14.13 -15.63 -21.10
C ARG A 273 -15.07 -14.56 -20.56
N ASP A 274 -15.37 -14.58 -19.26
CA ASP A 274 -16.23 -13.58 -18.63
C ASP A 274 -15.59 -12.20 -18.68
N PHE A 275 -14.29 -12.12 -18.38
CA PHE A 275 -13.57 -10.86 -18.49
C PHE A 275 -13.41 -10.39 -19.93
N GLY A 276 -13.15 -11.31 -20.88
CA GLY A 276 -13.09 -10.98 -22.30
C GLY A 276 -14.40 -10.42 -22.82
N ARG A 277 -15.55 -10.98 -22.41
CA ARG A 277 -16.88 -10.46 -22.73
C ARG A 277 -17.11 -9.08 -22.14
N LEU A 278 -16.79 -8.89 -20.85
CA LEU A 278 -16.90 -7.59 -20.18
C LEU A 278 -16.11 -6.50 -20.91
N LEU A 279 -14.88 -6.81 -21.33
CA LEU A 279 -14.06 -5.86 -22.09
C LEU A 279 -14.67 -5.49 -23.45
N ALA A 280 -15.17 -6.48 -24.19
CA ALA A 280 -15.83 -6.25 -25.46
C ALA A 280 -17.13 -5.41 -25.30
N ASP A 281 -17.89 -5.61 -24.23
CA ASP A 281 -19.06 -4.82 -23.88
C ASP A 281 -18.70 -3.38 -23.52
N ALA A 282 -17.69 -3.19 -22.66
CA ALA A 282 -17.21 -1.87 -22.26
C ALA A 282 -16.71 -1.04 -23.47
N GLU A 283 -16.06 -1.68 -24.43
CA GLU A 283 -15.64 -1.01 -25.67
C GLU A 283 -16.82 -0.57 -26.53
N ARG A 284 -17.83 -1.43 -26.72
CA ARG A 284 -19.06 -1.09 -27.46
C ARG A 284 -19.81 0.08 -26.83
N ASP A 285 -19.92 0.10 -25.52
CA ASP A 285 -20.58 1.18 -24.79
C ASP A 285 -19.82 2.51 -24.89
N ALA A 286 -18.49 2.47 -24.84
CA ALA A 286 -17.65 3.64 -25.04
C ALA A 286 -17.78 4.21 -26.46
N GLU A 287 -17.87 3.36 -27.49
CA GLU A 287 -18.09 3.77 -28.88
C GLU A 287 -19.48 4.42 -29.06
N ARG A 288 -20.53 3.81 -28.50
CA ARG A 288 -21.91 4.37 -28.55
C ARG A 288 -22.01 5.71 -27.86
N ASN A 289 -21.37 5.89 -26.70
CA ASN A 289 -21.36 7.17 -25.99
C ASN A 289 -20.62 8.24 -26.78
N THR A 290 -19.53 7.90 -27.46
CA THR A 290 -18.78 8.81 -28.32
C THR A 290 -19.58 9.24 -29.54
N GLU A 291 -20.32 8.30 -30.19
CA GLU A 291 -21.21 8.61 -31.30
C GLU A 291 -22.39 9.48 -30.87
N THR A 292 -22.95 9.22 -29.68
CA THR A 292 -24.06 10.00 -29.12
C THR A 292 -23.66 11.44 -28.82
N LEU A 293 -22.46 11.65 -28.30
CA LEU A 293 -21.91 12.98 -28.05
C LEU A 293 -21.60 13.72 -29.36
N ALA A 294 -21.08 13.02 -30.37
CA ALA A 294 -20.81 13.59 -31.69
C ALA A 294 -22.09 14.04 -32.39
N ARG A 295 -23.22 13.31 -32.23
CA ARG A 295 -24.55 13.68 -32.79
C ARG A 295 -25.26 14.82 -32.05
N ARG A 296 -24.86 15.12 -30.79
CA ARG A 296 -25.42 16.24 -29.99
C ARG A 296 -24.64 17.53 -30.15
N GLY A 297 -23.43 17.52 -30.74
CA GLY A 297 -22.57 18.67 -30.96
C GLY A 297 -22.52 19.17 -32.39
N GLY A 298 -23.37 18.70 -33.31
CA GLY A 298 -23.65 19.20 -34.63
C GLY A 298 -25.07 19.74 -34.65
#